data_b8d5d301e06162459c71000252b2e6e7
#
_entry.id   b8d5d301e06162459c71000252b2e6e7
#
_cell.length_a   1.000
_cell.length_b   1.000
_cell.length_c   1.000
_cell.angle_alpha   90.00
_cell.angle_beta   90.00
_cell.angle_gamma   90.00
#
_symmetry.space_group_name_H-M   'P 1'
#
loop_
_entity.id
_entity.type
_entity.pdbx_description
1 polymer ?
#
loop_
_entity_poly.entity_id
_entity_poly.type
_entity_poly.pdbx_seq_one_letter_code
_entity_poly.pdbx_strand_id
1 'polypeptide(L)'
;MISVVERVKYTNPVFVEAHISDIHFGATDPAKQFKILKEQFLDYIDKLQVLDIVSINGDIFDHKFMANSDAVMYACNFIELLISICARKNATLIIIAGTALHDADQLKLFYHYVGGAADIRIVERVQFEYIKGKTVLVIPELYNMGREYYEQFLYNSGYYDSCYLHGTYKGAIFGKDTPELDSAREPVFAMSHFIHCKGPIIAGHVHTPGCFDKHFYYCGSPYRWKFGEEEEKGFLILLHNIETMQYYIHFEPIKSFRYDTIN
;
A
#
# COMPACT_ATOMS: atom_id res chain seq x y z
N MET A 1 21.53 -15.30 7.14
CA MET A 1 20.44 -14.38 7.42
C MET A 1 19.29 -15.20 8.00
N ILE A 2 18.94 -14.97 9.26
CA ILE A 2 17.78 -15.61 9.90
C ILE A 2 16.56 -14.92 9.29
N SER A 3 15.62 -15.69 8.70
CA SER A 3 14.41 -15.11 8.11
C SER A 3 13.65 -14.29 9.15
N VAL A 4 13.00 -13.21 8.74
CA VAL A 4 12.19 -12.34 9.62
C VAL A 4 11.19 -13.15 10.44
N VAL A 5 10.68 -14.26 9.86
CA VAL A 5 9.73 -15.19 10.49
C VAL A 5 10.32 -15.98 11.66
N GLU A 6 11.64 -16.25 11.70
CA GLU A 6 12.27 -17.00 12.79
C GLU A 6 12.57 -16.16 14.03
N ARG A 7 12.57 -14.83 13.92
CA ARG A 7 12.85 -13.94 15.07
C ARG A 7 11.65 -13.71 15.99
N VAL A 8 10.44 -14.10 15.55
CA VAL A 8 9.22 -13.76 16.26
C VAL A 8 8.59 -15.03 16.83
N LYS A 9 9.13 -15.54 17.92
CA LYS A 9 8.38 -16.42 18.84
C LYS A 9 7.48 -15.54 19.69
N TYR A 10 6.35 -15.09 19.13
CA TYR A 10 5.36 -14.37 19.91
C TYR A 10 4.37 -15.35 20.53
N THR A 11 4.14 -15.16 21.81
CA THR A 11 3.14 -15.91 22.58
C THR A 11 1.72 -15.36 22.43
N ASN A 12 1.53 -14.27 21.68
CA ASN A 12 0.26 -13.55 21.49
C ASN A 12 -0.07 -13.35 20.00
N PRO A 13 -1.34 -13.13 19.65
CA PRO A 13 -1.75 -12.96 18.25
C PRO A 13 -1.05 -11.77 17.62
N VAL A 14 -0.15 -12.05 16.70
CA VAL A 14 0.55 -11.06 15.89
C VAL A 14 -0.03 -11.08 14.49
N PHE A 15 -0.54 -9.96 14.03
CA PHE A 15 -0.90 -9.77 12.63
C PHE A 15 0.35 -9.74 11.76
N VAL A 16 0.32 -10.51 10.69
CA VAL A 16 1.33 -10.49 9.63
C VAL A 16 0.71 -9.85 8.41
N GLU A 17 1.28 -8.74 7.98
CA GLU A 17 0.71 -7.90 6.93
C GLU A 17 1.75 -7.61 5.86
N ALA A 18 1.32 -7.56 4.60
CA ALA A 18 2.14 -7.16 3.47
C ALA A 18 1.53 -5.90 2.82
N HIS A 19 2.34 -4.87 2.65
CA HIS A 19 1.91 -3.60 2.08
C HIS A 19 2.75 -3.25 0.86
N ILE A 20 2.08 -2.95 -0.25
CA ILE A 20 2.68 -2.49 -1.49
C ILE A 20 1.90 -1.28 -1.99
N SER A 21 2.53 -0.39 -2.73
CA SER A 21 1.88 0.79 -3.32
C SER A 21 2.55 1.22 -4.61
N ASP A 22 1.97 2.17 -5.31
CA ASP A 22 2.58 2.86 -6.45
C ASP A 22 3.13 1.87 -7.50
N ILE A 23 2.29 0.89 -7.87
CA ILE A 23 2.63 -0.16 -8.83
C ILE A 23 2.74 0.40 -10.24
N HIS A 24 1.84 1.32 -10.60
CA HIS A 24 1.81 1.99 -11.89
C HIS A 24 1.95 1.03 -13.08
N PHE A 25 1.07 0.03 -13.18
CA PHE A 25 1.02 -0.81 -14.37
C PHE A 25 0.86 0.05 -15.62
N GLY A 26 1.77 -0.13 -16.58
CA GLY A 26 1.82 0.64 -17.81
C GLY A 26 2.78 1.84 -17.80
N ALA A 27 3.40 2.17 -16.67
CA ALA A 27 4.50 3.16 -16.65
C ALA A 27 5.72 2.66 -17.45
N THR A 28 5.92 1.36 -17.49
CA THR A 28 6.91 0.67 -18.31
C THR A 28 6.26 -0.56 -18.96
N ASP A 29 7.04 -1.52 -19.46
CA ASP A 29 6.54 -2.77 -20.03
C ASP A 29 5.72 -3.57 -18.98
N PRO A 30 4.39 -3.72 -19.13
CA PRO A 30 3.55 -4.35 -18.13
C PRO A 30 3.87 -5.85 -17.90
N ALA A 31 4.39 -6.54 -18.92
CA ALA A 31 4.79 -7.94 -18.78
C ALA A 31 6.00 -8.09 -17.87
N LYS A 32 6.96 -7.16 -17.97
CA LYS A 32 8.12 -7.12 -17.07
C LYS A 32 7.74 -6.71 -15.65
N GLN A 33 6.85 -5.72 -15.52
CA GLN A 33 6.31 -5.31 -14.22
C GLN A 33 5.66 -6.51 -13.52
N PHE A 34 4.75 -7.18 -14.20
CA PHE A 34 4.08 -8.38 -13.69
C PHE A 34 5.05 -9.49 -13.30
N LYS A 35 6.06 -9.76 -14.13
CA LYS A 35 7.08 -10.77 -13.84
C LYS A 35 7.83 -10.46 -12.54
N ILE A 36 8.27 -9.22 -12.36
CA ILE A 36 8.96 -8.77 -11.13
C ILE A 36 8.06 -8.95 -9.91
N LEU A 37 6.82 -8.48 -9.99
CA LEU A 37 5.86 -8.58 -8.89
C LEU A 37 5.53 -10.04 -8.55
N LYS A 38 5.38 -10.89 -9.57
CA LYS A 38 5.13 -12.31 -9.37
C LYS A 38 6.29 -12.98 -8.66
N GLU A 39 7.51 -12.83 -9.17
CA GLU A 39 8.68 -13.54 -8.66
C GLU A 39 9.17 -13.03 -7.30
N GLN A 40 8.96 -11.73 -6.98
CA GLN A 40 9.56 -11.12 -5.80
C GLN A 40 8.55 -10.68 -4.73
N PHE A 41 7.32 -10.32 -5.10
CA PHE A 41 6.28 -10.00 -4.13
C PHE A 41 5.33 -11.18 -3.91
N LEU A 42 4.65 -11.69 -4.94
CA LEU A 42 3.67 -12.77 -4.77
C LEU A 42 4.32 -14.05 -4.25
N ASP A 43 5.44 -14.48 -4.83
CA ASP A 43 6.16 -15.68 -4.39
C ASP A 43 6.74 -15.52 -2.97
N TYR A 44 7.04 -14.29 -2.53
CA TYR A 44 7.48 -14.01 -1.17
C TYR A 44 6.33 -14.17 -0.18
N ILE A 45 5.21 -13.49 -0.40
CA ILE A 45 4.08 -13.52 0.52
C ILE A 45 3.39 -14.90 0.57
N ASP A 46 3.44 -15.66 -0.54
CA ASP A 46 2.92 -17.02 -0.56
C ASP A 46 3.74 -17.99 0.33
N LYS A 47 5.03 -17.76 0.50
CA LYS A 47 5.91 -18.53 1.39
C LYS A 47 5.76 -18.19 2.88
N LEU A 48 5.14 -17.06 3.23
CA LEU A 48 4.88 -16.73 4.62
C LEU A 48 3.97 -17.80 5.25
N GLN A 49 4.27 -18.26 6.45
CA GLN A 49 3.43 -19.23 7.16
C GLN A 49 2.09 -18.63 7.56
N VAL A 50 2.10 -17.39 7.98
CA VAL A 50 0.91 -16.60 8.36
C VAL A 50 0.88 -15.35 7.49
N LEU A 51 -0.30 -14.98 7.05
CA LEU A 51 -0.58 -13.71 6.37
C LEU A 51 -2.03 -13.36 6.71
N ASP A 52 -2.26 -12.21 7.30
CA ASP A 52 -3.57 -11.76 7.75
C ASP A 52 -4.15 -10.66 6.87
N ILE A 53 -3.30 -9.75 6.40
CA ILE A 53 -3.71 -8.64 5.55
C ILE A 53 -2.70 -8.46 4.42
N VAL A 54 -3.20 -8.24 3.21
CA VAL A 54 -2.44 -7.63 2.12
C VAL A 54 -3.10 -6.30 1.78
N SER A 55 -2.32 -5.23 1.70
CA SER A 55 -2.84 -3.92 1.32
C SER A 55 -2.08 -3.37 0.12
N ILE A 56 -2.84 -2.97 -0.90
CA ILE A 56 -2.35 -2.15 -2.00
C ILE A 56 -2.74 -0.71 -1.68
N ASN A 57 -1.76 0.10 -1.31
CA ASN A 57 -1.98 1.46 -0.84
C ASN A 57 -1.99 2.47 -1.99
N GLY A 58 -2.81 2.22 -3.01
CA GLY A 58 -3.07 3.10 -4.14
C GLY A 58 -2.12 2.95 -5.33
N ASP A 59 -2.49 3.61 -6.40
CA ASP A 59 -1.75 3.74 -7.66
C ASP A 59 -1.37 2.39 -8.30
N ILE A 60 -2.40 1.57 -8.56
CA ILE A 60 -2.22 0.30 -9.29
C ILE A 60 -1.88 0.58 -10.76
N PHE A 61 -2.55 1.56 -11.37
CA PHE A 61 -2.35 1.93 -12.76
C PHE A 61 -1.54 3.23 -12.89
N ASP A 62 -0.80 3.39 -13.98
CA ASP A 62 -0.05 4.63 -14.25
C ASP A 62 -0.97 5.76 -14.74
N HIS A 63 -1.98 5.43 -15.52
CA HIS A 63 -3.03 6.32 -15.98
C HIS A 63 -4.24 5.51 -16.43
N LYS A 64 -5.27 6.17 -16.93
CA LYS A 64 -6.46 5.48 -17.44
C LYS A 64 -6.15 4.74 -18.75
N PHE A 65 -6.35 3.43 -18.75
CA PHE A 65 -6.16 2.55 -19.90
C PHE A 65 -7.50 2.08 -20.49
N MET A 66 -7.46 1.69 -21.75
CA MET A 66 -8.54 0.93 -22.36
C MET A 66 -8.57 -0.49 -21.77
N ALA A 67 -9.76 -1.05 -21.58
CA ALA A 67 -9.95 -2.35 -20.93
C ALA A 67 -9.21 -3.53 -21.62
N ASN A 68 -8.88 -3.39 -22.90
CA ASN A 68 -8.14 -4.39 -23.68
C ASN A 68 -6.63 -4.12 -23.75
N SER A 69 -6.09 -3.21 -22.96
CA SER A 69 -4.66 -2.93 -22.92
C SER A 69 -3.89 -4.00 -22.13
N ASP A 70 -2.63 -4.19 -22.46
CA ASP A 70 -1.74 -5.10 -21.73
C ASP A 70 -1.60 -4.69 -20.25
N ALA A 71 -1.58 -3.40 -19.96
CA ALA A 71 -1.52 -2.91 -18.58
C ALA A 71 -2.70 -3.42 -17.74
N VAL A 72 -3.92 -3.34 -18.29
CA VAL A 72 -5.13 -3.85 -17.62
C VAL A 72 -5.07 -5.37 -17.49
N MET A 73 -4.68 -6.08 -18.54
CA MET A 73 -4.57 -7.55 -18.51
C MET A 73 -3.59 -8.01 -17.42
N TYR A 74 -2.41 -7.43 -17.36
CA TYR A 74 -1.41 -7.83 -16.36
C TYR A 74 -1.76 -7.38 -14.94
N ALA A 75 -2.43 -6.24 -14.77
CA ALA A 75 -2.97 -5.83 -13.48
C ALA A 75 -4.04 -6.82 -12.99
N CYS A 76 -4.98 -7.24 -13.86
CA CYS A 76 -5.98 -8.25 -13.51
C CYS A 76 -5.31 -9.58 -13.13
N ASN A 77 -4.35 -10.06 -13.91
CA ASN A 77 -3.60 -11.29 -13.59
C ASN A 77 -2.88 -11.20 -12.24
N PHE A 78 -2.29 -10.05 -11.92
CA PHE A 78 -1.66 -9.81 -10.62
C PHE A 78 -2.67 -9.89 -9.48
N ILE A 79 -3.80 -9.21 -9.60
CA ILE A 79 -4.88 -9.22 -8.60
C ILE A 79 -5.47 -10.62 -8.43
N GLU A 80 -5.68 -11.39 -9.51
CA GLU A 80 -6.19 -12.77 -9.44
C GLU A 80 -5.25 -13.69 -8.67
N LEU A 81 -3.94 -13.61 -8.94
CA LEU A 81 -2.95 -14.39 -8.18
C LEU A 81 -2.92 -13.98 -6.71
N LEU A 82 -3.00 -12.68 -6.43
CA LEU A 82 -3.04 -12.16 -5.07
C LEU A 82 -4.28 -12.63 -4.31
N ILE A 83 -5.46 -12.61 -4.96
CA ILE A 83 -6.70 -13.17 -4.42
C ILE A 83 -6.55 -14.65 -4.09
N SER A 84 -5.93 -15.42 -4.98
CA SER A 84 -5.67 -16.84 -4.76
C SER A 84 -4.79 -17.09 -3.54
N ILE A 85 -3.76 -16.26 -3.34
CA ILE A 85 -2.90 -16.34 -2.14
C ILE A 85 -3.70 -15.98 -0.89
N CYS A 86 -4.44 -14.87 -0.91
CA CYS A 86 -5.27 -14.43 0.21
C CYS A 86 -6.31 -15.48 0.61
N ALA A 87 -6.97 -16.12 -0.36
CA ALA A 87 -7.93 -17.18 -0.10
C ALA A 87 -7.28 -18.38 0.62
N ARG A 88 -6.11 -18.86 0.14
CA ARG A 88 -5.40 -19.96 0.78
C ARG A 88 -4.91 -19.65 2.19
N LYS A 89 -4.54 -18.38 2.44
CA LYS A 89 -4.01 -17.90 3.72
C LYS A 89 -5.10 -17.43 4.67
N ASN A 90 -6.36 -17.38 4.23
CA ASN A 90 -7.45 -16.71 4.96
C ASN A 90 -7.09 -15.26 5.31
N ALA A 91 -6.42 -14.56 4.38
CA ALA A 91 -6.04 -13.17 4.51
C ALA A 91 -7.08 -12.23 3.87
N THR A 92 -7.18 -11.01 4.40
CA THR A 92 -7.98 -9.94 3.80
C THR A 92 -7.13 -9.16 2.81
N LEU A 93 -7.63 -8.94 1.59
CA LEU A 93 -7.04 -8.05 0.60
C LEU A 93 -7.74 -6.69 0.66
N ILE A 94 -6.98 -5.63 0.93
CA ILE A 94 -7.45 -4.25 0.87
C ILE A 94 -6.84 -3.57 -0.36
N ILE A 95 -7.67 -2.99 -1.21
CA ILE A 95 -7.26 -2.19 -2.37
C ILE A 95 -7.74 -0.77 -2.11
N ILE A 96 -6.82 0.15 -1.96
CA ILE A 96 -7.10 1.56 -1.67
C ILE A 96 -6.99 2.35 -2.98
N ALA A 97 -7.95 3.21 -3.25
CA ALA A 97 -7.86 4.11 -4.39
C ALA A 97 -6.74 5.13 -4.19
N GLY A 98 -5.86 5.22 -5.17
CA GLY A 98 -4.79 6.18 -5.23
C GLY A 98 -5.19 7.48 -5.94
N THR A 99 -4.21 8.11 -6.58
CA THR A 99 -4.38 9.35 -7.32
C THR A 99 -5.43 9.20 -8.43
N ALA A 100 -6.38 10.12 -8.49
CA ALA A 100 -7.50 10.02 -9.41
C ALA A 100 -7.08 9.97 -10.90
N LEU A 101 -5.93 10.53 -11.26
CA LEU A 101 -5.39 10.45 -12.63
C LEU A 101 -4.78 9.06 -12.93
N HIS A 102 -4.40 8.31 -11.92
CA HIS A 102 -3.82 6.98 -12.03
C HIS A 102 -4.92 5.90 -11.98
N ASP A 103 -5.55 5.73 -10.84
CA ASP A 103 -6.54 4.67 -10.67
C ASP A 103 -7.89 5.00 -11.32
N ALA A 104 -8.29 6.28 -11.36
CA ALA A 104 -9.56 6.72 -11.94
C ALA A 104 -10.71 5.74 -11.61
N ASP A 105 -11.57 5.45 -12.58
CA ASP A 105 -12.66 4.44 -12.44
C ASP A 105 -12.18 2.98 -12.62
N GLN A 106 -10.87 2.73 -12.71
CA GLN A 106 -10.34 1.43 -13.11
C GLN A 106 -10.43 0.37 -12.02
N LEU A 107 -10.50 0.78 -10.73
CA LEU A 107 -10.74 -0.17 -9.64
C LEU A 107 -12.06 -0.93 -9.78
N LYS A 108 -13.01 -0.40 -10.55
CA LYS A 108 -14.26 -1.11 -10.90
C LYS A 108 -14.02 -2.44 -11.63
N LEU A 109 -12.87 -2.61 -12.28
CA LEU A 109 -12.44 -3.88 -12.88
C LEU A 109 -12.36 -5.01 -11.86
N PHE A 110 -12.17 -4.67 -10.58
CA PHE A 110 -11.98 -5.66 -9.50
C PHE A 110 -13.24 -5.90 -8.67
N TYR A 111 -14.34 -5.16 -8.90
CA TYR A 111 -15.57 -5.27 -8.11
C TYR A 111 -16.22 -6.66 -8.17
N HIS A 112 -16.08 -7.35 -9.29
CA HIS A 112 -16.65 -8.68 -9.47
C HIS A 112 -15.99 -9.77 -8.61
N TYR A 113 -14.83 -9.48 -8.01
CA TYR A 113 -14.16 -10.38 -7.08
C TYR A 113 -14.67 -10.23 -5.64
N VAL A 114 -15.34 -9.12 -5.31
CA VAL A 114 -15.87 -8.86 -3.97
C VAL A 114 -16.96 -9.88 -3.64
N GLY A 115 -16.83 -10.51 -2.45
CA GLY A 115 -17.73 -11.60 -2.03
C GLY A 115 -17.39 -12.97 -2.63
N GLY A 116 -16.24 -13.09 -3.31
CA GLY A 116 -15.73 -14.34 -3.88
C GLY A 116 -14.97 -15.21 -2.86
N ALA A 117 -13.87 -15.83 -3.32
CA ALA A 117 -13.11 -16.81 -2.54
C ALA A 117 -12.26 -16.20 -1.40
N ALA A 118 -11.90 -14.93 -1.49
CA ALA A 118 -11.16 -14.19 -0.47
C ALA A 118 -11.99 -13.01 0.06
N ASP A 119 -11.67 -12.53 1.26
CA ASP A 119 -12.17 -11.27 1.79
C ASP A 119 -11.44 -10.11 1.08
N ILE A 120 -12.14 -9.46 0.15
CA ILE A 120 -11.62 -8.37 -0.67
C ILE A 120 -12.39 -7.11 -0.38
N ARG A 121 -11.66 -6.04 -0.11
CA ARG A 121 -12.19 -4.74 0.24
C ARG A 121 -11.58 -3.68 -0.67
N ILE A 122 -12.40 -3.07 -1.53
CA ILE A 122 -12.01 -1.98 -2.42
C ILE A 122 -12.49 -0.69 -1.76
N VAL A 123 -11.54 0.17 -1.41
CA VAL A 123 -11.80 1.35 -0.59
C VAL A 123 -11.59 2.61 -1.41
N GLU A 124 -12.70 3.26 -1.76
CA GLU A 124 -12.75 4.51 -2.53
C GLU A 124 -13.31 5.69 -1.70
N ARG A 125 -13.51 5.47 -0.39
CA ARG A 125 -13.95 6.50 0.57
C ARG A 125 -13.25 6.26 1.89
N VAL A 126 -13.10 7.31 2.70
CA VAL A 126 -12.57 7.15 4.05
C VAL A 126 -13.52 6.31 4.88
N GLN A 127 -13.01 5.23 5.45
CA GLN A 127 -13.80 4.30 6.25
C GLN A 127 -12.94 3.51 7.24
N PHE A 128 -13.60 2.93 8.23
CA PHE A 128 -13.00 1.96 9.13
C PHE A 128 -13.22 0.55 8.63
N GLU A 129 -12.17 -0.26 8.67
CA GLU A 129 -12.20 -1.68 8.39
C GLU A 129 -11.95 -2.48 9.67
N TYR A 130 -12.76 -3.53 9.85
CA TYR A 130 -12.63 -4.44 11.00
C TYR A 130 -12.19 -5.80 10.49
N ILE A 131 -10.97 -6.21 10.84
CA ILE A 131 -10.33 -7.41 10.31
C ILE A 131 -9.80 -8.25 11.47
N LYS A 132 -10.44 -9.40 11.73
CA LYS A 132 -10.01 -10.34 12.77
C LYS A 132 -9.77 -9.69 14.15
N GLY A 133 -10.54 -8.64 14.48
CA GLY A 133 -10.40 -7.90 15.73
C GLY A 133 -9.49 -6.66 15.67
N LYS A 134 -8.81 -6.43 14.56
CA LYS A 134 -8.03 -5.20 14.30
C LYS A 134 -8.93 -4.15 13.65
N THR A 135 -8.84 -2.91 14.14
CA THR A 135 -9.51 -1.74 13.57
C THR A 135 -8.52 -0.94 12.76
N VAL A 136 -8.80 -0.74 11.49
CA VAL A 136 -7.93 -0.01 10.55
C VAL A 136 -8.70 1.17 9.96
N LEU A 137 -8.18 2.38 10.09
CA LEU A 137 -8.67 3.52 9.32
C LEU A 137 -8.05 3.46 7.92
N VAL A 138 -8.88 3.47 6.87
CA VAL A 138 -8.42 3.45 5.48
C VAL A 138 -8.79 4.76 4.81
N ILE A 139 -7.80 5.43 4.22
CA ILE A 139 -7.93 6.76 3.62
C ILE A 139 -7.42 6.71 2.17
N PRO A 140 -8.31 6.67 1.17
CA PRO A 140 -7.94 6.87 -0.23
C PRO A 140 -7.62 8.34 -0.50
N GLU A 141 -6.92 8.60 -1.60
CA GLU A 141 -6.72 9.98 -2.06
C GLU A 141 -7.99 10.50 -2.73
N LEU A 142 -8.57 11.52 -2.14
CA LEU A 142 -9.81 12.13 -2.62
C LEU A 142 -9.58 13.59 -3.02
N TYR A 143 -9.70 13.87 -4.30
CA TYR A 143 -9.59 15.23 -4.83
C TYR A 143 -10.77 16.11 -4.42
N ASN A 144 -10.47 17.36 -4.15
CA ASN A 144 -11.47 18.41 -3.82
C ASN A 144 -12.35 18.10 -2.59
N MET A 145 -11.92 17.17 -1.73
CA MET A 145 -12.55 17.01 -0.43
C MET A 145 -11.92 17.99 0.55
N GLY A 146 -12.78 18.80 1.18
CA GLY A 146 -12.36 19.72 2.22
C GLY A 146 -11.76 18.98 3.42
N ARG A 147 -10.92 19.67 4.18
CA ARG A 147 -10.27 19.12 5.37
C ARG A 147 -11.28 18.56 6.38
N GLU A 148 -12.45 19.18 6.52
CA GLU A 148 -13.52 18.77 7.42
C GLU A 148 -14.03 17.36 7.13
N TYR A 149 -13.95 16.91 5.87
CA TYR A 149 -14.33 15.54 5.51
C TYR A 149 -13.41 14.52 6.16
N TYR A 150 -12.11 14.76 6.22
CA TYR A 150 -11.16 13.86 6.86
C TYR A 150 -11.20 13.99 8.39
N GLU A 151 -11.39 15.18 8.91
CA GLU A 151 -11.40 15.46 10.34
C GLU A 151 -12.47 14.67 11.09
N GLN A 152 -13.62 14.42 10.47
CA GLN A 152 -14.66 13.60 11.09
C GLN A 152 -14.21 12.15 11.39
N PHE A 153 -13.29 11.60 10.59
CA PHE A 153 -12.72 10.27 10.81
C PHE A 153 -11.48 10.31 11.71
N LEU A 154 -10.68 11.35 11.59
CA LEU A 154 -9.41 11.50 12.30
C LEU A 154 -9.61 11.89 13.78
N TYR A 155 -10.58 12.76 14.07
CA TYR A 155 -10.75 13.34 15.40
C TYR A 155 -12.05 12.92 16.12
N ASN A 156 -13.11 12.60 15.39
CA ASN A 156 -14.40 12.27 15.98
C ASN A 156 -14.64 10.76 16.13
N SER A 157 -13.70 9.94 15.65
CA SER A 157 -13.72 8.49 15.85
C SER A 157 -13.05 8.12 17.17
N GLY A 158 -13.35 6.91 17.66
CA GLY A 158 -12.57 6.29 18.72
C GLY A 158 -11.16 5.92 18.27
N TYR A 159 -10.40 5.30 19.18
CA TYR A 159 -9.07 4.80 18.85
C TYR A 159 -9.12 3.66 17.83
N TYR A 160 -8.11 3.60 16.96
CA TYR A 160 -7.90 2.54 15.97
C TYR A 160 -6.46 2.05 15.99
N ASP A 161 -6.25 0.82 15.49
CA ASP A 161 -4.99 0.10 15.67
C ASP A 161 -3.96 0.44 14.62
N SER A 162 -4.38 0.81 13.40
CA SER A 162 -3.50 1.22 12.29
C SER A 162 -4.24 2.13 11.32
N CYS A 163 -3.50 2.84 10.48
CA CYS A 163 -4.04 3.58 9.35
C CYS A 163 -3.32 3.16 8.07
N TYR A 164 -4.09 2.89 6.99
CA TYR A 164 -3.53 2.69 5.65
C TYR A 164 -4.08 3.77 4.75
N LEU A 165 -3.21 4.40 3.98
CA LEU A 165 -3.62 5.53 3.17
C LEU A 165 -2.85 5.66 1.86
N HIS A 166 -3.43 6.44 0.94
CA HIS A 166 -2.72 7.03 -0.18
C HIS A 166 -2.80 8.55 -0.04
N GLY A 167 -1.65 9.23 -0.03
CA GLY A 167 -1.62 10.69 0.10
C GLY A 167 -0.33 11.26 0.66
N THR A 168 -0.28 12.58 0.72
CA THR A 168 0.91 13.37 1.07
C THR A 168 1.05 13.54 2.58
N TYR A 169 2.25 13.30 3.09
CA TYR A 169 2.64 13.66 4.46
C TYR A 169 3.50 14.91 4.44
N LYS A 170 3.29 15.80 5.41
CA LYS A 170 4.03 17.05 5.53
C LYS A 170 5.54 16.82 5.63
N GLY A 171 6.29 17.41 4.70
CA GLY A 171 7.73 17.25 4.60
C GLY A 171 8.18 16.04 3.77
N ALA A 172 7.26 15.28 3.16
CA ALA A 172 7.62 14.22 2.22
C ALA A 172 8.31 14.80 0.97
N ILE A 173 9.25 14.04 0.41
CA ILE A 173 10.01 14.43 -0.77
C ILE A 173 9.63 13.49 -1.91
N PHE A 174 9.02 14.02 -2.98
CA PHE A 174 8.55 13.27 -4.14
C PHE A 174 9.64 12.85 -5.13
N GLY A 175 10.87 13.29 -4.92
CA GLY A 175 12.02 13.00 -5.74
C GLY A 175 13.21 13.81 -5.26
N LYS A 176 14.36 13.71 -5.94
CA LYS A 176 15.54 14.47 -5.57
C LYS A 176 15.21 15.97 -5.64
N ASP A 177 15.21 16.61 -4.48
CA ASP A 177 14.97 18.04 -4.32
C ASP A 177 13.53 18.54 -4.68
N THR A 178 12.54 17.66 -4.80
CA THR A 178 11.16 18.09 -5.04
C THR A 178 10.40 18.04 -3.70
N PRO A 179 10.15 19.20 -3.05
CA PRO A 179 9.36 19.23 -1.82
C PRO A 179 7.90 18.88 -2.10
N GLU A 180 7.16 18.52 -1.03
CA GLU A 180 5.71 18.38 -1.12
C GLU A 180 5.09 19.64 -1.74
N LEU A 181 4.17 19.44 -2.66
CA LEU A 181 3.32 20.53 -3.14
C LEU A 181 2.15 20.64 -2.16
N ASP A 182 2.12 21.72 -1.38
CA ASP A 182 0.94 22.10 -0.60
C ASP A 182 -0.16 22.50 -1.60
N SER A 183 -0.89 21.50 -2.06
CA SER A 183 -1.97 21.67 -3.02
C SER A 183 -3.26 21.87 -2.24
N ALA A 184 -3.99 22.94 -2.54
CA ALA A 184 -5.34 23.14 -2.00
C ALA A 184 -6.35 22.04 -2.43
N ARG A 185 -5.93 21.12 -3.29
CA ARG A 185 -6.76 20.04 -3.84
C ARG A 185 -6.55 18.70 -3.17
N GLU A 186 -5.44 18.51 -2.48
CA GLU A 186 -5.05 17.25 -1.84
C GLU A 186 -4.76 17.49 -0.37
N PRO A 187 -5.22 16.62 0.53
CA PRO A 187 -4.92 16.77 1.94
C PRO A 187 -3.46 16.43 2.22
N VAL A 188 -2.77 17.33 2.91
CA VAL A 188 -1.44 17.08 3.46
C VAL A 188 -1.59 16.66 4.92
N PHE A 189 -1.18 15.43 5.21
CA PHE A 189 -1.28 14.86 6.55
C PHE A 189 -0.06 15.20 7.41
N ALA A 190 -0.27 15.23 8.71
CA ALA A 190 0.78 15.36 9.73
C ALA A 190 0.43 14.48 10.92
N MET A 191 1.39 14.14 11.78
CA MET A 191 1.14 13.26 12.94
C MET A 191 0.05 13.77 13.87
N SER A 192 -0.13 15.08 13.97
CA SER A 192 -1.22 15.66 14.74
C SER A 192 -2.62 15.25 14.27
N HIS A 193 -2.76 14.79 13.04
CA HIS A 193 -4.03 14.27 12.51
C HIS A 193 -4.33 12.83 12.98
N PHE A 194 -3.31 12.08 13.38
CA PHE A 194 -3.42 10.66 13.73
C PHE A 194 -3.36 10.39 15.24
N ILE A 195 -3.80 11.33 16.06
CA ILE A 195 -3.74 11.24 17.53
C ILE A 195 -4.51 10.03 18.09
N HIS A 196 -5.46 9.51 17.35
CA HIS A 196 -6.26 8.34 17.72
C HIS A 196 -5.69 7.02 17.13
N CYS A 197 -4.66 7.09 16.30
CA CYS A 197 -3.95 5.91 15.80
C CYS A 197 -2.97 5.40 16.86
N LYS A 198 -3.15 4.15 17.29
CA LYS A 198 -2.29 3.55 18.32
C LYS A 198 -1.03 2.90 17.76
N GLY A 199 -1.06 2.49 16.50
CA GLY A 199 0.01 1.74 15.85
C GLY A 199 0.51 2.43 14.57
N PRO A 200 1.03 1.64 13.60
CA PRO A 200 1.67 2.19 12.42
C PRO A 200 0.67 2.80 11.43
N ILE A 201 1.15 3.80 10.73
CA ILE A 201 0.49 4.42 9.58
C ILE A 201 1.30 4.04 8.35
N ILE A 202 0.69 3.34 7.40
CA ILE A 202 1.33 2.85 6.18
C ILE A 202 0.73 3.56 4.97
N ALA A 203 1.57 4.20 4.18
CA ALA A 203 1.15 5.07 3.10
C ALA A 203 1.73 4.68 1.74
N GLY A 204 0.99 4.99 0.67
CA GLY A 204 1.46 5.13 -0.69
C GLY A 204 1.51 6.60 -1.12
N HIS A 205 1.81 6.87 -2.39
CA HIS A 205 1.94 8.15 -3.08
C HIS A 205 3.38 8.64 -3.24
N VAL A 206 4.24 8.46 -2.25
CA VAL A 206 5.66 8.81 -2.34
C VAL A 206 6.47 7.57 -2.72
N HIS A 207 7.15 7.62 -3.86
CA HIS A 207 7.86 6.47 -4.43
C HIS A 207 9.14 6.09 -3.68
N THR A 208 9.62 6.97 -2.79
CA THR A 208 10.77 6.70 -1.93
C THR A 208 10.30 6.04 -0.64
N PRO A 209 10.69 4.78 -0.37
CA PRO A 209 10.33 4.12 0.87
C PRO A 209 11.03 4.78 2.07
N GLY A 210 10.36 4.80 3.22
CA GLY A 210 10.98 5.33 4.41
C GLY A 210 10.04 5.58 5.57
N CYS A 211 10.65 5.85 6.73
CA CYS A 211 9.97 6.31 7.93
C CYS A 211 10.13 7.82 8.03
N PHE A 212 9.02 8.56 7.99
CA PHE A 212 9.02 10.03 8.01
C PHE A 212 8.74 10.60 9.39
N ASP A 213 8.13 9.80 10.25
CA ASP A 213 7.98 10.07 11.68
C ASP A 213 7.91 8.71 12.37
N LYS A 214 7.97 8.66 13.69
CA LYS A 214 8.08 7.41 14.47
C LYS A 214 7.06 6.33 14.09
N HIS A 215 5.93 6.70 13.51
CA HIS A 215 4.82 5.80 13.19
C HIS A 215 4.33 5.90 11.74
N PHE A 216 4.89 6.79 10.92
CA PHE A 216 4.46 7.03 9.55
C PHE A 216 5.49 6.48 8.55
N TYR A 217 5.04 5.56 7.68
CA TYR A 217 5.89 4.83 6.75
C TYR A 217 5.32 4.87 5.34
N TYR A 218 6.15 5.23 4.37
CA TYR A 218 5.83 5.02 2.96
C TYR A 218 6.36 3.67 2.47
N CYS A 219 5.52 2.93 1.73
CA CYS A 219 5.94 1.70 1.06
C CYS A 219 7.00 1.99 0.00
N GLY A 220 6.86 3.12 -0.69
CA GLY A 220 7.55 3.39 -1.93
C GLY A 220 7.01 2.57 -3.10
N SER A 221 7.49 2.85 -4.30
CA SER A 221 7.18 2.03 -5.47
C SER A 221 7.95 0.71 -5.47
N PRO A 222 7.40 -0.39 -6.03
CA PRO A 222 8.07 -1.70 -6.03
C PRO A 222 9.25 -1.78 -7.00
N TYR A 223 9.36 -0.84 -7.94
CA TYR A 223 10.45 -0.78 -8.92
C TYR A 223 10.71 0.65 -9.39
N ARG A 224 11.87 0.86 -9.98
CA ARG A 224 12.20 2.11 -10.67
C ARG A 224 11.49 2.17 -12.01
N TRP A 225 10.94 3.31 -12.36
CA TRP A 225 10.28 3.54 -13.63
C TRP A 225 10.64 4.86 -14.32
N LYS A 226 11.50 5.66 -13.68
CA LYS A 226 12.09 6.87 -14.27
C LYS A 226 13.54 7.06 -13.86
N PHE A 227 14.25 7.88 -14.61
CA PHE A 227 15.62 8.31 -14.28
C PHE A 227 15.64 9.08 -12.95
N GLY A 228 16.75 8.93 -12.21
CA GLY A 228 16.97 9.63 -10.95
C GLY A 228 16.40 8.94 -9.71
N GLU A 229 15.69 7.84 -9.86
CA GLU A 229 15.30 6.99 -8.75
C GLU A 229 16.46 6.05 -8.39
N GLU A 230 17.27 6.44 -7.41
CA GLU A 230 18.45 5.68 -6.96
C GLU A 230 18.15 4.78 -5.77
N GLU A 231 17.06 5.07 -5.04
CA GLU A 231 16.67 4.39 -3.81
C GLU A 231 16.35 2.92 -4.05
N GLU A 232 16.50 2.11 -3.02
CA GLU A 232 15.98 0.74 -3.03
C GLU A 232 14.47 0.77 -3.17
N LYS A 233 13.94 -0.14 -3.98
CA LYS A 233 12.51 -0.31 -4.23
C LYS A 233 12.06 -1.63 -3.63
N GLY A 234 10.80 -1.70 -3.20
CA GLY A 234 10.33 -2.90 -2.51
C GLY A 234 8.93 -2.77 -1.95
N PHE A 235 8.70 -3.44 -0.84
CA PHE A 235 7.44 -3.46 -0.11
C PHE A 235 7.68 -3.63 1.40
N LEU A 236 6.64 -3.44 2.19
CA LEU A 236 6.72 -3.55 3.65
C LEU A 236 6.06 -4.85 4.14
N ILE A 237 6.72 -5.49 5.10
CA ILE A 237 6.12 -6.53 5.95
C ILE A 237 5.97 -5.95 7.34
N LEU A 238 4.75 -5.93 7.84
CA LEU A 238 4.41 -5.46 9.18
C LEU A 238 4.04 -6.65 10.07
N LEU A 239 4.68 -6.73 11.22
CA LEU A 239 4.28 -7.61 12.32
C LEU A 239 3.70 -6.74 13.42
N HIS A 240 2.42 -6.89 13.73
CA HIS A 240 1.71 -6.02 14.67
C HIS A 240 0.95 -6.82 15.73
N ASN A 241 1.33 -6.64 16.99
CA ASN A 241 0.59 -7.12 18.13
C ASN A 241 -0.39 -6.03 18.59
N ILE A 242 -1.67 -6.22 18.31
CA ILE A 242 -2.72 -5.22 18.63
C ILE A 242 -3.09 -5.14 20.11
N GLU A 243 -2.72 -6.13 20.93
CA GLU A 243 -2.93 -6.08 22.38
C GLU A 243 -1.90 -5.21 23.07
N THR A 244 -0.63 -5.35 22.68
CA THR A 244 0.49 -4.56 23.25
C THR A 244 0.81 -3.32 22.47
N MET A 245 0.21 -3.13 21.28
CA MET A 245 0.53 -2.08 20.31
C MET A 245 1.99 -2.07 19.85
N GLN A 246 2.72 -3.14 20.10
CA GLN A 246 4.07 -3.30 19.60
C GLN A 246 4.03 -3.75 18.14
N TYR A 247 4.90 -3.18 17.31
CA TYR A 247 5.02 -3.58 15.92
C TYR A 247 6.47 -3.55 15.44
N TYR A 248 6.71 -4.29 14.38
CA TYR A 248 7.98 -4.30 13.66
C TYR A 248 7.70 -4.19 12.16
N ILE A 249 8.39 -3.29 11.50
CA ILE A 249 8.31 -3.11 10.05
C ILE A 249 9.63 -3.55 9.42
N HIS A 250 9.53 -4.41 8.43
CA HIS A 250 10.61 -4.85 7.59
C HIS A 250 10.38 -4.37 6.15
N PHE A 251 11.36 -3.69 5.59
CA PHE A 251 11.39 -3.37 4.18
C PHE A 251 12.04 -4.53 3.43
N GLU A 252 11.30 -5.14 2.50
CA GLU A 252 11.79 -6.21 1.62
C GLU A 252 12.13 -5.63 0.25
N PRO A 253 13.42 -5.59 -0.13
CA PRO A 253 13.82 -4.98 -1.38
C PRO A 253 13.48 -5.85 -2.59
N ILE A 254 13.02 -5.22 -3.66
CA ILE A 254 12.79 -5.82 -4.97
C ILE A 254 13.95 -5.45 -5.90
N LYS A 255 14.53 -6.45 -6.56
CA LYS A 255 15.49 -6.25 -7.65
C LYS A 255 14.74 -5.76 -8.90
N SER A 256 14.79 -4.47 -9.14
CA SER A 256 14.04 -3.80 -10.20
C SER A 256 14.92 -3.37 -11.37
N PHE A 257 14.31 -2.68 -12.32
CA PHE A 257 14.99 -2.05 -13.44
C PHE A 257 16.11 -1.12 -12.97
N ARG A 258 17.17 -1.02 -13.78
CA ARG A 258 18.18 0.03 -13.66
C ARG A 258 18.11 0.92 -14.90
N TYR A 259 18.17 2.20 -14.67
CA TYR A 259 18.31 3.18 -15.75
C TYR A 259 19.74 3.72 -15.70
N ASP A 260 20.61 3.14 -16.51
CA ASP A 260 22.01 3.55 -16.57
C ASP A 260 22.15 4.72 -17.58
N THR A 261 22.86 5.77 -17.17
CA THR A 261 23.26 6.84 -18.10
C THR A 261 24.38 6.26 -18.97
N ILE A 262 24.12 6.13 -20.26
CA ILE A 262 25.18 5.79 -21.23
C ILE A 262 25.94 7.11 -21.49
N ASN A 263 27.17 7.19 -20.98
CA ASN A 263 28.11 8.28 -21.27
C ASN A 263 28.79 8.06 -22.64
#